data_7e2fb1fa23db0400bb3d8036793cc79f
#
_entry.id   7e2fb1fa23db0400bb3d8036793cc79f
#
_cell.length_a   1.000
_cell.length_b   1.000
_cell.length_c   1.000
_cell.angle_alpha   90.00
_cell.angle_beta   90.00
_cell.angle_gamma   90.00
#
_symmetry.space_group_name_H-M   'P 1'
#
loop_
_entity.id
_entity.type
_entity.pdbx_description
1 polymer ?
#
loop_
_entity_poly.entity_id
_entity_poly.type
_entity_poly.pdbx_seq_one_letter_code
_entity_poly.pdbx_strand_id
1 'polypeptide(L)'
;MRKLSPGLTVNNSGGAGKGSVILMGEDAWNPAGSAGFPEELSPVAGKEGLGAFCFFSPFDDRTFPGNGYITRNVCDDAALFFHVTMNTNQSLNSRGSHIAWVDFLRILACFLVVLAHCCDPFVGSFDGSFNFKSAVFWGSLVRPCVPLFAMISGVLLFPVTLEMGAFYSRRLKRVLVPLIVWSLALPLLYFGYFDAGVQTSSPNIVMDTYTWSATVGKLYTFFFNFNYDTTPLWYVYMLVGLYLFMPIMSAWLTQARRKDVKIFLGIWIFSMTLPYIQMLAPALGYEGNYGNMGILGVCDWNPYGMFYNFSGFLGYMVLAHYLTKYPLAWSWKKTLSITIPFFLIGFAVTFFGFLETQKHFPGQYSKLEVLWYFSGINVFLMTFAIFTIVSRLRIKAGPVLRKVAALTFGVYLCHFFFVQCSYDFVNFIGLGGLPSAVKIPLMACLASAVSAALVWLLSLNRWTRKSIM
;
A
#
# COMPACT_ATOMS: atom_id res chain seq x y z
N MET A 1 -60.37 7.22 -3.83
CA MET A 1 -61.19 6.44 -2.87
C MET A 1 -60.33 5.40 -2.19
N ARG A 2 -60.43 5.37 -0.86
CA ARG A 2 -59.97 4.44 0.18
C ARG A 2 -58.46 4.42 0.44
N LYS A 3 -57.97 5.02 1.52
CA LYS A 3 -58.09 4.71 2.98
C LYS A 3 -57.32 3.43 3.32
N LEU A 4 -56.44 3.30 4.34
CA LEU A 4 -56.07 4.02 5.57
C LEU A 4 -54.88 3.24 6.20
N SER A 5 -54.08 3.99 6.95
CA SER A 5 -53.10 3.50 7.95
C SER A 5 -53.81 2.79 9.13
N PRO A 6 -53.10 2.15 10.06
CA PRO A 6 -52.46 2.81 11.19
C PRO A 6 -51.13 2.12 11.58
N GLY A 7 -50.10 2.73 12.13
CA GLY A 7 -50.08 3.35 13.45
C GLY A 7 -49.39 2.44 14.46
N LEU A 8 -48.07 2.71 14.75
CA LEU A 8 -47.40 2.15 15.93
C LEU A 8 -46.64 3.27 16.63
N THR A 9 -47.19 3.61 17.77
CA THR A 9 -46.63 4.47 18.80
C THR A 9 -45.37 3.85 19.39
N VAL A 10 -44.28 4.61 19.44
CA VAL A 10 -43.08 4.29 20.20
C VAL A 10 -43.10 5.09 21.49
N ASN A 11 -43.17 4.36 22.60
CA ASN A 11 -42.95 4.90 23.93
C ASN A 11 -41.45 5.14 24.17
N ASN A 12 -41.13 6.33 24.60
CA ASN A 12 -39.83 6.80 25.03
C ASN A 12 -39.58 6.41 26.48
N SER A 13 -38.56 5.67 26.81
CA SER A 13 -37.99 5.66 28.16
C SER A 13 -36.51 5.24 28.12
N GLY A 14 -35.63 6.19 28.37
CA GLY A 14 -34.46 6.05 29.22
C GLY A 14 -33.23 5.30 28.74
N GLY A 15 -32.17 6.03 28.41
CA GLY A 15 -30.83 5.73 28.93
C GLY A 15 -29.86 4.98 28.01
N ALA A 16 -28.71 5.57 27.86
CA ALA A 16 -27.40 5.05 27.45
C ALA A 16 -27.10 4.95 25.94
N GLY A 17 -26.12 5.75 25.57
CA GLY A 17 -25.58 5.86 24.21
C GLY A 17 -25.08 4.52 23.65
N LYS A 18 -25.62 4.15 22.54
CA LYS A 18 -25.04 3.11 21.69
C LYS A 18 -24.13 3.80 20.68
N GLY A 19 -22.82 3.80 20.96
CA GLY A 19 -21.81 4.08 19.96
C GLY A 19 -21.89 3.02 18.87
N SER A 20 -22.16 3.42 17.65
CA SER A 20 -22.09 2.55 16.49
C SER A 20 -20.64 2.18 16.25
N VAL A 21 -20.25 0.96 16.55
CA VAL A 21 -18.96 0.39 16.19
C VAL A 21 -18.96 0.16 14.68
N ILE A 22 -18.20 0.98 13.94
CA ILE A 22 -17.97 0.72 12.52
C ILE A 22 -16.82 -0.29 12.44
N LEU A 23 -17.15 -1.52 12.16
CA LEU A 23 -16.19 -2.54 11.76
C LEU A 23 -15.53 -2.10 10.45
N MET A 24 -14.25 -1.75 10.50
CA MET A 24 -13.42 -1.68 9.31
C MET A 24 -13.27 -3.11 8.78
N GLY A 25 -14.04 -3.50 7.80
CA GLY A 25 -13.65 -4.78 7.29
C GLY A 25 -14.46 -5.53 6.30
N GLU A 26 -15.71 -5.31 6.10
CA GLU A 26 -16.41 -6.20 5.17
C GLU A 26 -16.95 -5.54 3.89
N ASP A 27 -17.11 -4.22 3.85
CA ASP A 27 -17.71 -3.55 2.69
C ASP A 27 -16.72 -2.89 1.71
N ALA A 28 -15.42 -2.88 2.00
CA ALA A 28 -14.43 -2.26 1.11
C ALA A 28 -14.09 -3.11 -0.13
N TRP A 29 -14.58 -4.35 -0.20
CA TRP A 29 -14.34 -5.23 -1.35
C TRP A 29 -15.47 -6.25 -1.52
N ASN A 30 -16.68 -5.80 -1.87
CA ASN A 30 -17.73 -6.70 -2.37
C ASN A 30 -18.13 -6.28 -3.79
N PRO A 31 -17.65 -6.96 -4.83
CA PRO A 31 -18.03 -6.71 -6.22
C PRO A 31 -19.34 -7.37 -6.63
N ALA A 32 -20.23 -7.75 -5.71
CA ALA A 32 -21.48 -8.39 -6.06
C ALA A 32 -22.65 -7.84 -5.25
N GLY A 33 -23.16 -6.68 -5.65
CA GLY A 33 -24.54 -6.32 -5.38
C GLY A 33 -25.44 -7.23 -6.21
N SER A 34 -25.94 -8.33 -5.64
CA SER A 34 -26.92 -9.21 -6.27
C SER A 34 -28.26 -8.47 -6.40
N ALA A 35 -28.52 -7.90 -7.56
CA ALA A 35 -29.89 -7.61 -7.98
C ALA A 35 -30.57 -8.94 -8.29
N GLY A 36 -31.65 -9.26 -7.56
CA GLY A 36 -32.43 -10.47 -7.77
C GLY A 36 -32.98 -10.57 -9.18
N PHE A 37 -32.73 -11.70 -9.82
CA PHE A 37 -33.43 -12.14 -11.02
C PHE A 37 -34.67 -12.92 -10.63
N PRO A 38 -35.81 -12.73 -11.30
CA PRO A 38 -36.99 -13.57 -11.08
C PRO A 38 -36.76 -14.95 -11.71
N GLU A 39 -37.11 -15.98 -10.95
CA GLU A 39 -37.28 -17.34 -11.44
C GLU A 39 -38.44 -17.39 -12.46
N GLU A 40 -38.19 -17.94 -13.62
CA GLU A 40 -38.98 -18.94 -14.33
C GLU A 40 -38.44 -19.10 -15.76
N LEU A 41 -37.96 -20.31 -16.07
CA LEU A 41 -38.31 -21.13 -17.23
C LEU A 41 -37.34 -22.34 -17.30
N SER A 42 -37.95 -23.51 -17.22
CA SER A 42 -37.29 -24.81 -17.29
C SER A 42 -37.07 -25.29 -18.76
N PRO A 43 -36.49 -26.47 -18.97
CA PRO A 43 -35.41 -26.65 -19.96
C PRO A 43 -35.88 -27.29 -21.26
N VAL A 44 -35.16 -26.96 -22.34
CA VAL A 44 -35.19 -27.77 -23.57
C VAL A 44 -33.76 -28.27 -23.85
N ALA A 45 -33.69 -29.59 -23.95
CA ALA A 45 -32.49 -30.32 -24.32
C ALA A 45 -32.17 -30.16 -25.81
N GLY A 46 -30.90 -30.00 -26.12
CA GLY A 46 -30.36 -30.07 -27.47
C GLY A 46 -28.84 -30.28 -27.46
N LYS A 47 -28.44 -31.43 -27.93
CA LYS A 47 -27.05 -31.90 -28.05
C LYS A 47 -26.32 -31.22 -29.24
N GLU A 48 -24.98 -31.38 -29.17
CA GLU A 48 -23.93 -31.22 -30.22
C GLU A 48 -23.32 -29.82 -30.27
N GLY A 49 -22.03 -29.66 -30.21
CA GLY A 49 -20.89 -30.13 -30.88
C GLY A 49 -19.62 -29.44 -30.39
N LEU A 50 -18.60 -30.22 -30.20
CA LEU A 50 -17.21 -29.79 -30.00
C LEU A 50 -16.69 -28.92 -31.14
N GLY A 51 -15.97 -27.87 -30.85
CA GLY A 51 -15.17 -27.10 -31.78
C GLY A 51 -14.01 -26.40 -31.12
N ALA A 52 -12.91 -27.13 -30.90
CA ALA A 52 -11.63 -26.55 -30.53
C ALA A 52 -11.05 -25.82 -31.75
N PHE A 53 -10.74 -24.53 -31.59
CA PHE A 53 -9.91 -23.81 -32.57
C PHE A 53 -8.55 -23.51 -31.95
N CYS A 54 -7.59 -24.39 -32.26
CA CYS A 54 -6.17 -24.08 -32.23
C CYS A 54 -5.80 -23.35 -33.51
N PHE A 55 -5.28 -22.13 -33.41
CA PHE A 55 -4.51 -21.53 -34.50
C PHE A 55 -3.04 -21.52 -34.13
N PHE A 56 -2.32 -22.53 -34.55
CA PHE A 56 -0.90 -22.46 -34.83
C PHE A 56 -0.71 -22.44 -36.32
N SER A 57 -0.06 -21.41 -36.86
CA SER A 57 0.47 -21.40 -38.23
C SER A 57 2.01 -21.36 -38.14
N PRO A 58 2.72 -22.24 -38.83
CA PRO A 58 4.19 -22.28 -38.79
C PRO A 58 4.76 -21.25 -39.77
N PHE A 59 5.79 -20.53 -39.36
CA PHE A 59 6.63 -19.74 -40.25
C PHE A 59 7.61 -20.66 -40.96
N ASP A 60 7.56 -20.56 -42.25
CA ASP A 60 8.32 -21.30 -43.27
C ASP A 60 9.72 -20.66 -43.42
N ASP A 61 10.73 -21.53 -43.31
CA ASP A 61 12.13 -21.24 -43.57
C ASP A 61 12.35 -21.09 -45.08
N ARG A 62 12.65 -19.90 -45.59
CA ARG A 62 13.22 -19.72 -46.93
C ARG A 62 14.47 -18.86 -46.91
N THR A 63 15.55 -19.54 -47.04
CA THR A 63 16.87 -19.14 -47.51
C THR A 63 16.91 -18.07 -48.56
N PHE A 64 17.76 -17.06 -48.37
CA PHE A 64 18.33 -16.26 -49.48
C PHE A 64 19.88 -16.35 -49.45
N PRO A 65 20.50 -16.58 -50.59
CA PRO A 65 21.95 -16.58 -50.75
C PRO A 65 22.46 -15.25 -51.28
N GLY A 66 23.67 -14.86 -50.95
CA GLY A 66 24.44 -13.94 -51.78
C GLY A 66 25.34 -12.94 -51.08
N ASN A 67 26.57 -13.29 -50.96
CA ASN A 67 27.85 -12.56 -51.08
C ASN A 67 27.88 -11.01 -50.96
N GLY A 68 28.79 -10.55 -50.12
CA GLY A 68 29.37 -9.22 -50.23
C GLY A 68 30.23 -8.81 -49.04
N TYR A 69 31.54 -8.97 -49.12
CA TYR A 69 32.56 -8.49 -48.20
C TYR A 69 32.46 -6.98 -47.93
N ILE A 70 32.39 -6.54 -46.68
CA ILE A 70 33.06 -5.32 -46.20
C ILE A 70 33.48 -5.60 -44.73
N THR A 71 34.72 -6.00 -44.54
CA THR A 71 35.46 -5.90 -43.28
C THR A 71 36.02 -4.50 -43.22
N ARG A 72 35.61 -3.69 -42.22
CA ARG A 72 36.49 -2.68 -41.57
C ARG A 72 35.84 -2.11 -40.31
N ASN A 73 36.54 -2.29 -39.20
CA ASN A 73 36.61 -1.43 -38.02
C ASN A 73 35.33 -1.21 -37.21
N VAL A 74 34.90 -2.24 -36.43
CA VAL A 74 33.90 -2.12 -35.36
C VAL A 74 34.53 -2.38 -33.97
N CYS A 75 35.86 -2.58 -33.90
CA CYS A 75 36.50 -2.91 -32.63
C CYS A 75 36.91 -1.71 -31.76
N ASP A 76 37.04 -0.52 -32.32
CA ASP A 76 37.53 0.65 -31.55
C ASP A 76 36.39 1.46 -30.86
N ASP A 77 35.17 1.46 -31.40
CA ASP A 77 34.04 2.13 -30.75
C ASP A 77 33.42 1.35 -29.61
N ALA A 78 33.56 0.02 -29.60
CA ALA A 78 33.08 -0.84 -28.52
C ALA A 78 33.92 -0.67 -27.23
N ALA A 79 35.22 -0.39 -27.34
CA ALA A 79 36.09 -0.19 -26.19
C ALA A 79 35.84 1.15 -25.49
N LEU A 80 35.48 2.21 -26.23
CA LEU A 80 35.16 3.52 -25.66
C LEU A 80 33.77 3.51 -24.98
N PHE A 81 32.81 2.79 -25.54
CA PHE A 81 31.47 2.61 -24.95
C PHE A 81 31.51 1.76 -23.67
N PHE A 82 32.40 0.75 -23.60
CA PHE A 82 32.61 -0.05 -22.39
C PHE A 82 33.30 0.73 -21.28
N HIS A 83 34.21 1.67 -21.57
CA HIS A 83 34.90 2.48 -20.55
C HIS A 83 34.03 3.57 -19.94
N VAL A 84 33.10 4.18 -20.69
CA VAL A 84 32.18 5.20 -20.16
C VAL A 84 31.04 4.58 -19.37
N THR A 85 30.56 3.37 -19.74
CA THR A 85 29.54 2.60 -18.97
C THR A 85 30.12 1.95 -17.71
N MET A 86 31.41 1.64 -17.66
CA MET A 86 32.03 1.05 -16.46
C MET A 86 32.19 2.06 -15.32
N ASN A 87 32.41 3.35 -15.61
CA ASN A 87 32.65 4.36 -14.57
C ASN A 87 31.39 4.88 -13.89
N THR A 88 30.20 4.73 -14.49
CA THR A 88 28.91 5.04 -13.85
C THR A 88 28.30 3.84 -13.13
N ASN A 89 28.68 2.61 -13.49
CA ASN A 89 28.19 1.38 -12.85
C ASN A 89 29.05 0.91 -11.67
N GLN A 90 30.24 1.43 -11.46
CA GLN A 90 31.08 1.05 -10.31
C GLN A 90 30.55 1.57 -8.96
N SER A 91 29.64 2.54 -8.94
CA SER A 91 29.01 2.99 -7.68
C SER A 91 27.79 2.15 -7.24
N LEU A 92 27.24 1.28 -8.11
CA LEU A 92 26.03 0.50 -7.82
C LEU A 92 26.26 -1.02 -7.82
N ASN A 93 27.39 -1.53 -8.27
CA ASN A 93 27.62 -2.98 -8.45
C ASN A 93 28.49 -3.64 -7.37
N SER A 94 28.67 -3.03 -6.19
CA SER A 94 29.15 -3.79 -5.03
C SER A 94 27.96 -4.54 -4.44
N ARG A 95 27.78 -5.80 -4.81
CA ARG A 95 26.85 -6.73 -4.16
C ARG A 95 27.08 -6.69 -2.64
N GLY A 96 26.24 -5.96 -1.90
CA GLY A 96 26.31 -5.87 -0.45
C GLY A 96 26.59 -4.49 0.15
N SER A 97 26.80 -3.43 -0.64
CA SER A 97 26.93 -2.09 -0.07
C SER A 97 25.57 -1.58 0.38
N HIS A 98 25.42 -1.40 1.68
CA HIS A 98 24.27 -0.73 2.25
C HIS A 98 24.21 0.72 1.79
N ILE A 99 23.09 1.13 1.22
CA ILE A 99 22.83 2.51 0.82
C ILE A 99 22.21 3.22 2.03
N ALA A 100 23.02 3.99 2.76
CA ALA A 100 22.64 4.52 4.08
C ALA A 100 21.35 5.36 4.05
N TRP A 101 21.11 6.17 3.02
CA TRP A 101 19.85 6.92 2.92
C TRP A 101 18.63 6.03 2.67
N VAL A 102 18.80 4.88 2.01
CA VAL A 102 17.72 3.88 1.83
C VAL A 102 17.41 3.21 3.16
N ASP A 103 18.43 2.85 3.95
CA ASP A 103 18.24 2.28 5.28
C ASP A 103 17.51 3.26 6.20
N PHE A 104 17.88 4.54 6.16
CA PHE A 104 17.18 5.59 6.90
C PHE A 104 15.72 5.75 6.43
N LEU A 105 15.49 5.82 5.12
CA LEU A 105 14.15 5.95 4.54
C LEU A 105 13.25 4.76 4.92
N ARG A 106 13.83 3.55 5.00
CA ARG A 106 13.12 2.35 5.41
C ARG A 106 12.68 2.41 6.88
N ILE A 107 13.55 2.89 7.77
CA ILE A 107 13.22 3.09 9.18
C ILE A 107 12.13 4.16 9.32
N LEU A 108 12.27 5.28 8.62
CA LEU A 108 11.27 6.35 8.62
C LEU A 108 9.91 5.83 8.13
N ALA A 109 9.87 5.17 6.97
CA ALA A 109 8.63 4.62 6.42
C ALA A 109 7.97 3.61 7.38
N CYS A 110 8.76 2.75 8.03
CA CYS A 110 8.27 1.79 9.02
C CYS A 110 7.64 2.49 10.24
N PHE A 111 8.31 3.50 10.79
CA PHE A 111 7.75 4.30 11.89
C PHE A 111 6.45 5.01 11.51
N LEU A 112 6.41 5.58 10.29
CA LEU A 112 5.19 6.24 9.78
C LEU A 112 4.02 5.26 9.63
N VAL A 113 4.26 3.99 9.29
CA VAL A 113 3.20 2.95 9.25
C VAL A 113 2.68 2.66 10.66
N VAL A 114 3.57 2.49 11.64
CA VAL A 114 3.15 2.28 13.03
C VAL A 114 2.32 3.46 13.54
N LEU A 115 2.79 4.68 13.26
CA LEU A 115 2.08 5.91 13.63
C LEU A 115 0.70 6.01 12.95
N ALA A 116 0.57 5.57 11.69
CA ALA A 116 -0.71 5.53 10.99
C ALA A 116 -1.75 4.69 11.73
N HIS A 117 -1.38 3.48 12.14
CA HIS A 117 -2.29 2.58 12.85
C HIS A 117 -2.56 3.00 14.30
N CYS A 118 -1.70 3.83 14.89
CA CYS A 118 -2.01 4.47 16.18
C CYS A 118 -3.11 5.54 16.07
N CYS A 119 -3.45 6.01 14.86
CA CYS A 119 -4.55 6.95 14.63
C CYS A 119 -5.91 6.24 14.59
N ASP A 120 -5.95 4.96 14.20
CA ASP A 120 -7.19 4.23 13.91
C ASP A 120 -8.24 4.29 15.04
N PRO A 121 -7.90 4.13 16.33
CA PRO A 121 -8.90 4.20 17.42
C PRO A 121 -9.57 5.58 17.59
N PHE A 122 -8.99 6.64 17.03
CA PHE A 122 -9.46 8.02 17.21
C PHE A 122 -10.13 8.59 15.95
N VAL A 123 -9.76 8.07 14.77
CA VAL A 123 -10.31 8.55 13.49
C VAL A 123 -11.75 8.07 13.29
N GLY A 124 -12.08 6.89 13.79
CA GLY A 124 -13.42 6.29 13.64
C GLY A 124 -14.54 6.97 14.44
N SER A 125 -14.23 7.95 15.32
CA SER A 125 -15.25 8.65 16.10
C SER A 125 -16.10 9.60 15.28
N PHE A 126 -15.55 10.19 14.22
CA PHE A 126 -16.19 11.16 13.32
C PHE A 126 -16.95 12.31 14.02
N ASP A 127 -16.57 12.63 15.26
CA ASP A 127 -17.28 13.54 16.15
C ASP A 127 -16.86 15.02 16.02
N GLY A 128 -15.89 15.30 15.15
CA GLY A 128 -15.35 16.65 14.94
C GLY A 128 -14.56 17.20 16.14
N SER A 129 -14.34 16.40 17.19
CA SER A 129 -13.62 16.77 18.40
C SER A 129 -12.14 17.13 18.11
N PHE A 130 -11.47 17.70 19.12
CA PHE A 130 -10.03 17.93 19.06
C PHE A 130 -9.26 16.61 18.89
N ASN A 131 -9.72 15.55 19.54
CA ASN A 131 -9.10 14.23 19.45
C ASN A 131 -9.23 13.63 18.04
N PHE A 132 -10.41 13.70 17.45
CA PHE A 132 -10.65 13.30 16.06
C PHE A 132 -9.77 14.10 15.10
N LYS A 133 -9.80 15.45 15.18
CA LYS A 133 -8.98 16.31 14.30
C LYS A 133 -7.48 16.04 14.43
N SER A 134 -7.01 15.80 15.66
CA SER A 134 -5.60 15.43 15.88
C SER A 134 -5.25 14.07 15.27
N ALA A 135 -6.16 13.11 15.32
CA ALA A 135 -5.96 11.81 14.66
C ALA A 135 -5.95 11.95 13.14
N VAL A 136 -6.85 12.75 12.57
CA VAL A 136 -6.83 13.06 11.13
C VAL A 136 -5.54 13.79 10.73
N PHE A 137 -5.01 14.69 11.59
CA PHE A 137 -3.74 15.38 11.35
C PHE A 137 -2.58 14.37 11.25
N TRP A 138 -2.40 13.53 12.26
CA TRP A 138 -1.35 12.52 12.26
C TRP A 138 -1.54 11.50 11.13
N GLY A 139 -2.76 11.00 10.94
CA GLY A 139 -3.11 10.10 9.86
C GLY A 139 -2.81 10.67 8.49
N SER A 140 -3.06 11.96 8.25
CA SER A 140 -2.73 12.64 7.00
C SER A 140 -1.22 12.81 6.81
N LEU A 141 -0.50 13.14 7.88
CA LEU A 141 0.95 13.37 7.84
C LEU A 141 1.72 12.11 7.41
N VAL A 142 1.24 10.93 7.81
CA VAL A 142 1.94 9.66 7.60
C VAL A 142 1.61 8.95 6.29
N ARG A 143 0.67 9.45 5.48
CA ARG A 143 0.27 8.78 4.22
C ARG A 143 1.42 8.42 3.27
N PRO A 144 2.55 9.13 3.19
CA PRO A 144 3.69 8.70 2.37
C PRO A 144 4.32 7.35 2.74
N CYS A 145 4.01 6.77 3.90
CA CYS A 145 4.67 5.56 4.41
C CYS A 145 4.68 4.39 3.41
N VAL A 146 3.54 4.04 2.85
CA VAL A 146 3.42 2.91 1.90
C VAL A 146 4.07 3.21 0.54
N PRO A 147 3.82 4.36 -0.10
CA PRO A 147 4.55 4.73 -1.31
C PRO A 147 6.07 4.76 -1.16
N LEU A 148 6.59 5.19 -0.01
CA LEU A 148 8.03 5.18 0.26
C LEU A 148 8.59 3.76 0.25
N PHE A 149 7.89 2.75 0.77
CA PHE A 149 8.31 1.35 0.66
C PHE A 149 8.32 0.84 -0.79
N ALA A 150 7.33 1.22 -1.59
CA ALA A 150 7.33 0.92 -3.01
C ALA A 150 8.53 1.57 -3.72
N MET A 151 8.82 2.86 -3.43
CA MET A 151 9.99 3.55 -3.97
C MET A 151 11.30 2.89 -3.55
N ILE A 152 11.46 2.49 -2.29
CA ILE A 152 12.63 1.73 -1.81
C ILE A 152 12.82 0.44 -2.60
N SER A 153 11.72 -0.29 -2.86
CA SER A 153 11.77 -1.50 -3.68
C SER A 153 12.21 -1.21 -5.11
N GLY A 154 11.76 -0.10 -5.69
CA GLY A 154 12.20 0.37 -7.01
C GLY A 154 13.71 0.68 -7.07
N VAL A 155 14.24 1.37 -6.05
CA VAL A 155 15.69 1.68 -5.96
C VAL A 155 16.53 0.40 -5.87
N LEU A 156 16.09 -0.58 -5.08
CA LEU A 156 16.90 -1.76 -4.76
C LEU A 156 16.79 -2.88 -5.78
N LEU A 157 15.70 -2.93 -6.54
CA LEU A 157 15.37 -4.09 -7.37
C LEU A 157 15.34 -3.80 -8.86
N PHE A 158 15.14 -2.57 -9.30
CA PHE A 158 15.18 -2.22 -10.72
C PHE A 158 16.60 -1.85 -11.19
N PRO A 159 17.00 -2.30 -12.39
CA PRO A 159 16.39 -3.38 -13.15
C PRO A 159 16.71 -4.76 -12.58
N VAL A 160 15.77 -5.71 -12.76
CA VAL A 160 16.00 -7.12 -12.40
C VAL A 160 16.99 -7.72 -13.38
N THR A 161 18.09 -8.26 -12.85
CA THR A 161 19.16 -8.90 -13.66
C THR A 161 19.09 -10.43 -13.62
N LEU A 162 18.24 -10.98 -12.76
CA LEU A 162 18.01 -12.42 -12.65
C LEU A 162 16.98 -12.86 -13.69
N GLU A 163 17.10 -14.10 -14.13
CA GLU A 163 16.06 -14.79 -14.88
C GLU A 163 14.76 -14.82 -14.07
N MET A 164 13.60 -14.76 -14.74
CA MET A 164 12.28 -14.58 -14.11
C MET A 164 12.00 -15.63 -13.03
N GLY A 165 12.21 -16.93 -13.32
CA GLY A 165 11.96 -18.00 -12.37
C GLY A 165 12.87 -17.94 -11.14
N ALA A 166 14.15 -17.62 -11.35
CA ALA A 166 15.12 -17.43 -10.28
C ALA A 166 14.79 -16.20 -9.41
N PHE A 167 14.32 -15.13 -10.02
CA PHE A 167 13.86 -13.93 -9.31
C PHE A 167 12.65 -14.25 -8.44
N TYR A 168 11.62 -14.90 -8.99
CA TYR A 168 10.43 -15.28 -8.26
C TYR A 168 10.75 -16.21 -7.09
N SER A 169 11.46 -17.31 -7.34
CA SER A 169 11.85 -18.25 -6.29
C SER A 169 12.58 -17.55 -5.13
N ARG A 170 13.47 -16.61 -5.44
CA ARG A 170 14.26 -15.90 -4.42
C ARG A 170 13.47 -14.83 -3.68
N ARG A 171 12.61 -14.07 -4.38
CA ARG A 171 11.91 -12.91 -3.79
C ARG A 171 10.59 -13.28 -3.16
N LEU A 172 9.79 -14.12 -3.82
CA LEU A 172 8.49 -14.53 -3.29
C LEU A 172 8.67 -15.36 -2.01
N LYS A 173 9.59 -16.31 -1.95
CA LYS A 173 9.84 -17.08 -0.70
C LYS A 173 10.17 -16.17 0.48
N ARG A 174 10.97 -15.12 0.25
CA ARG A 174 11.36 -14.18 1.31
C ARG A 174 10.19 -13.35 1.86
N VAL A 175 9.13 -13.21 1.09
CA VAL A 175 7.96 -12.41 1.46
C VAL A 175 6.80 -13.29 1.90
N LEU A 176 6.55 -14.40 1.18
CA LEU A 176 5.42 -15.29 1.45
C LEU A 176 5.60 -16.08 2.75
N VAL A 177 6.81 -16.54 3.07
CA VAL A 177 7.03 -17.29 4.31
C VAL A 177 6.72 -16.45 5.54
N PRO A 178 7.27 -15.23 5.71
CA PRO A 178 6.86 -14.35 6.80
C PRO A 178 5.38 -13.98 6.76
N LEU A 179 4.78 -13.75 5.59
CA LEU A 179 3.36 -13.48 5.45
C LEU A 179 2.51 -14.60 6.07
N ILE A 180 2.76 -15.86 5.67
CA ILE A 180 2.03 -17.02 6.21
C ILE A 180 2.21 -17.13 7.73
N VAL A 181 3.45 -17.01 8.20
CA VAL A 181 3.75 -17.11 9.64
C VAL A 181 2.97 -16.06 10.43
N TRP A 182 2.99 -14.80 9.99
CA TRP A 182 2.32 -13.72 10.71
C TRP A 182 0.79 -13.71 10.51
N SER A 183 0.29 -14.16 9.38
CA SER A 183 -1.16 -14.36 9.18
C SER A 183 -1.76 -15.39 10.15
N LEU A 184 -0.95 -16.38 10.57
CA LEU A 184 -1.36 -17.36 11.58
C LEU A 184 -1.03 -16.92 13.01
N ALA A 185 0.09 -16.22 13.21
CA ALA A 185 0.54 -15.83 14.53
C ALA A 185 -0.28 -14.68 15.13
N LEU A 186 -0.69 -13.69 14.31
CA LEU A 186 -1.42 -12.52 14.81
C LEU A 186 -2.77 -12.89 15.45
N PRO A 187 -3.67 -13.67 14.83
CA PRO A 187 -4.90 -14.08 15.48
C PRO A 187 -4.68 -14.83 16.80
N LEU A 188 -3.63 -15.66 16.88
CA LEU A 188 -3.27 -16.38 18.11
C LEU A 188 -2.75 -15.43 19.19
N LEU A 189 -1.96 -14.43 18.83
CA LEU A 189 -1.46 -13.42 19.76
C LEU A 189 -2.61 -12.57 20.34
N TYR A 190 -3.54 -12.12 19.49
CA TYR A 190 -4.73 -11.41 19.94
C TYR A 190 -5.61 -12.27 20.84
N PHE A 191 -5.86 -13.52 20.45
CA PHE A 191 -6.61 -14.47 21.30
C PHE A 191 -5.95 -14.62 22.67
N GLY A 192 -4.66 -14.98 22.72
CA GLY A 192 -3.97 -15.17 23.98
C GLY A 192 -3.89 -13.91 24.84
N TYR A 193 -3.83 -12.74 24.22
CA TYR A 193 -3.82 -11.44 24.91
C TYR A 193 -5.15 -11.17 25.65
N PHE A 194 -6.29 -11.43 24.99
CA PHE A 194 -7.61 -11.21 25.58
C PHE A 194 -8.04 -12.37 26.49
N ASP A 195 -7.66 -13.61 26.16
CA ASP A 195 -7.90 -14.78 27.01
C ASP A 195 -7.14 -14.70 28.36
N ALA A 196 -6.01 -14.00 28.37
CA ALA A 196 -5.29 -13.66 29.60
C ALA A 196 -6.02 -12.62 30.49
N GLY A 197 -7.22 -12.18 30.09
CA GLY A 197 -8.07 -11.27 30.87
C GLY A 197 -7.81 -9.78 30.66
N VAL A 198 -7.02 -9.40 29.65
CA VAL A 198 -6.80 -7.98 29.34
C VAL A 198 -8.09 -7.36 28.82
N GLN A 199 -8.53 -6.29 29.50
CA GLN A 199 -9.67 -5.48 29.08
C GLN A 199 -9.21 -4.32 28.23
N THR A 200 -9.96 -4.00 27.18
CA THR A 200 -9.68 -2.87 26.31
C THR A 200 -10.86 -1.93 26.17
N SER A 201 -10.57 -0.64 26.04
CA SER A 201 -11.53 0.40 25.65
C SER A 201 -11.37 0.83 24.18
N SER A 202 -10.56 0.11 23.41
CA SER A 202 -10.35 0.41 21.99
C SER A 202 -11.65 0.21 21.21
N PRO A 203 -12.15 1.25 20.50
CA PRO A 203 -13.39 1.14 19.72
C PRO A 203 -13.27 0.15 18.55
N ASN A 204 -12.05 -0.21 18.16
CA ASN A 204 -11.78 -1.10 17.03
C ASN A 204 -11.84 -2.59 17.43
N ILE A 205 -11.94 -2.90 18.73
CA ILE A 205 -11.94 -4.27 19.24
C ILE A 205 -13.35 -4.70 19.62
N VAL A 206 -13.81 -5.76 19.01
CA VAL A 206 -15.07 -6.44 19.36
C VAL A 206 -14.70 -7.73 20.10
N MET A 207 -14.83 -7.73 21.43
CA MET A 207 -14.36 -8.82 22.30
C MET A 207 -14.89 -10.19 21.92
N ASP A 208 -16.16 -10.27 21.47
CA ASP A 208 -16.81 -11.51 21.05
C ASP A 208 -16.13 -12.20 19.87
N THR A 209 -15.29 -11.47 19.10
CA THR A 209 -14.51 -12.03 17.98
C THR A 209 -13.21 -12.70 18.40
N TYR A 210 -12.88 -12.68 19.70
CA TYR A 210 -11.65 -13.25 20.27
C TYR A 210 -11.88 -14.51 21.11
N THR A 211 -12.93 -15.26 20.81
CA THR A 211 -13.12 -16.62 21.33
C THR A 211 -12.26 -17.62 20.58
N TRP A 212 -11.99 -18.77 21.19
CA TRP A 212 -11.24 -19.85 20.52
C TRP A 212 -11.88 -20.28 19.20
N SER A 213 -13.20 -20.44 19.17
CA SER A 213 -13.94 -20.80 17.95
C SER A 213 -13.75 -19.78 16.83
N ALA A 214 -13.89 -18.48 17.15
CA ALA A 214 -13.66 -17.40 16.18
C ALA A 214 -12.21 -17.37 15.70
N THR A 215 -11.24 -17.58 16.61
CA THR A 215 -9.82 -17.62 16.26
C THR A 215 -9.51 -18.79 15.33
N VAL A 216 -10.05 -19.98 15.57
CA VAL A 216 -9.91 -21.12 14.65
C VAL A 216 -10.49 -20.79 13.28
N GLY A 217 -11.63 -20.10 13.21
CA GLY A 217 -12.18 -19.58 11.96
C GLY A 217 -11.22 -18.65 11.20
N LYS A 218 -10.57 -17.71 11.91
CA LYS A 218 -9.55 -16.83 11.34
C LYS A 218 -8.33 -17.60 10.83
N LEU A 219 -7.86 -18.62 11.56
CA LEU A 219 -6.75 -19.48 11.16
C LEU A 219 -7.10 -20.34 9.93
N TYR A 220 -8.31 -20.86 9.87
CA TYR A 220 -8.77 -21.68 8.75
C TYR A 220 -8.91 -20.87 7.46
N THR A 221 -9.34 -19.61 7.56
CA THR A 221 -9.60 -18.74 6.40
C THR A 221 -8.47 -17.76 6.09
N PHE A 222 -7.34 -17.85 6.77
CA PHE A 222 -6.26 -16.84 6.71
C PHE A 222 -5.80 -16.47 5.30
N PHE A 223 -5.89 -17.39 4.36
CA PHE A 223 -5.44 -17.17 2.98
C PHE A 223 -6.46 -16.42 2.14
N PHE A 224 -7.75 -16.55 2.47
CA PHE A 224 -8.85 -15.99 1.68
C PHE A 224 -9.43 -14.72 2.29
N ASN A 225 -9.41 -14.60 3.61
CA ASN A 225 -10.06 -13.51 4.32
C ASN A 225 -9.06 -12.70 5.14
N PHE A 226 -9.07 -11.39 4.93
CA PHE A 226 -8.51 -10.47 5.90
C PHE A 226 -9.46 -10.35 7.09
N ASN A 227 -8.89 -10.31 8.27
CA ASN A 227 -9.59 -9.93 9.49
C ASN A 227 -8.88 -8.73 10.12
N TYR A 228 -9.48 -8.14 11.15
CA TYR A 228 -8.90 -6.98 11.81
C TYR A 228 -7.43 -7.22 12.20
N ASP A 229 -7.11 -8.39 12.77
CA ASP A 229 -5.78 -8.71 13.30
C ASP A 229 -4.70 -8.69 12.22
N THR A 230 -5.07 -8.95 10.98
CA THR A 230 -4.16 -9.09 9.82
C THR A 230 -4.29 -7.94 8.81
N THR A 231 -5.13 -6.95 9.07
CA THR A 231 -5.38 -5.82 8.15
C THR A 231 -4.10 -5.22 7.53
N PRO A 232 -3.01 -4.91 8.27
CA PRO A 232 -1.83 -4.31 7.64
C PRO A 232 -1.10 -5.19 6.63
N LEU A 233 -1.35 -6.50 6.63
CA LEU A 233 -0.68 -7.43 5.72
C LEU A 233 -1.11 -7.27 4.24
N TRP A 234 -2.18 -6.51 3.95
CA TRP A 234 -2.61 -6.19 2.58
C TRP A 234 -1.46 -5.67 1.69
N TYR A 235 -0.56 -4.88 2.27
CA TYR A 235 0.60 -4.36 1.55
C TYR A 235 1.52 -5.48 1.05
N VAL A 236 1.65 -6.57 1.80
CA VAL A 236 2.50 -7.71 1.41
C VAL A 236 1.91 -8.42 0.18
N TYR A 237 0.58 -8.56 0.10
CA TYR A 237 -0.10 -9.07 -1.10
C TYR A 237 0.14 -8.15 -2.30
N MET A 238 -0.03 -6.84 -2.13
CA MET A 238 0.27 -5.86 -3.17
C MET A 238 1.75 -5.96 -3.60
N LEU A 239 2.67 -6.11 -2.66
CA LEU A 239 4.11 -6.26 -2.94
C LEU A 239 4.41 -7.53 -3.74
N VAL A 240 3.72 -8.65 -3.45
CA VAL A 240 3.80 -9.88 -4.26
C VAL A 240 3.38 -9.59 -5.71
N GLY A 241 2.26 -8.91 -5.92
CA GLY A 241 1.80 -8.50 -7.25
C GLY A 241 2.83 -7.65 -7.99
N LEU A 242 3.45 -6.68 -7.29
CA LEU A 242 4.54 -5.87 -7.85
C LEU A 242 5.75 -6.73 -8.24
N TYR A 243 6.14 -7.70 -7.40
CA TYR A 243 7.27 -8.59 -7.71
C TYR A 243 6.99 -9.48 -8.92
N LEU A 244 5.75 -9.94 -9.09
CA LEU A 244 5.35 -10.70 -10.28
C LEU A 244 5.50 -9.87 -11.57
N PHE A 245 5.23 -8.57 -11.50
CA PHE A 245 5.32 -7.69 -12.68
C PHE A 245 6.74 -7.12 -12.91
N MET A 246 7.60 -7.12 -11.90
CA MET A 246 8.93 -6.49 -11.98
C MET A 246 9.83 -6.98 -13.12
N PRO A 247 9.95 -8.29 -13.43
CA PRO A 247 10.79 -8.74 -14.55
C PRO A 247 10.33 -8.18 -15.90
N ILE A 248 9.01 -8.10 -16.12
CA ILE A 248 8.39 -7.55 -17.34
C ILE A 248 8.75 -6.06 -17.46
N MET A 249 8.52 -5.29 -16.39
CA MET A 249 8.85 -3.87 -16.35
C MET A 249 10.36 -3.64 -16.49
N SER A 250 11.20 -4.53 -15.94
CA SER A 250 12.65 -4.44 -16.06
C SER A 250 13.13 -4.60 -17.49
N ALA A 251 12.54 -5.53 -18.26
CA ALA A 251 12.86 -5.73 -19.66
C ALA A 251 12.59 -4.44 -20.47
N TRP A 252 11.48 -3.76 -20.19
CA TRP A 252 11.17 -2.47 -20.79
C TRP A 252 12.13 -1.37 -20.32
N LEU A 253 12.37 -1.23 -19.00
CA LEU A 253 13.22 -0.17 -18.44
C LEU A 253 14.68 -0.23 -18.89
N THR A 254 15.20 -1.41 -19.26
CA THR A 254 16.57 -1.56 -19.78
C THR A 254 16.72 -0.96 -21.18
N GLN A 255 15.65 -1.00 -21.99
CA GLN A 255 15.64 -0.53 -23.36
C GLN A 255 15.03 0.87 -23.51
N ALA A 256 14.20 1.30 -22.55
CA ALA A 256 13.45 2.55 -22.61
C ALA A 256 14.39 3.77 -22.57
N ARG A 257 14.17 4.68 -23.53
CA ARG A 257 14.83 5.98 -23.53
C ARG A 257 14.30 6.82 -22.34
N ARG A 258 15.10 7.76 -21.90
CA ARG A 258 14.71 8.70 -20.83
C ARG A 258 13.38 9.40 -21.09
N LYS A 259 13.08 9.72 -22.37
CA LYS A 259 11.82 10.36 -22.77
C LYS A 259 10.62 9.42 -22.57
N ASP A 260 10.79 8.16 -22.92
CA ASP A 260 9.70 7.16 -22.82
C ASP A 260 9.32 6.90 -21.35
N VAL A 261 10.31 6.80 -20.46
CA VAL A 261 10.06 6.70 -19.02
C VAL A 261 9.34 7.93 -18.46
N LYS A 262 9.66 9.14 -18.94
CA LYS A 262 8.95 10.37 -18.55
C LYS A 262 7.49 10.35 -19.01
N ILE A 263 7.21 9.85 -20.23
CA ILE A 263 5.85 9.73 -20.74
C ILE A 263 5.06 8.76 -19.86
N PHE A 264 5.62 7.58 -19.56
CA PHE A 264 5.00 6.62 -18.65
C PHE A 264 4.67 7.27 -17.29
N LEU A 265 5.65 7.95 -16.69
CA LEU A 265 5.45 8.63 -15.40
C LEU A 265 4.40 9.75 -15.48
N GLY A 266 4.34 10.48 -16.60
CA GLY A 266 3.31 11.50 -16.84
C GLY A 266 1.90 10.92 -16.87
N ILE A 267 1.70 9.82 -17.60
CA ILE A 267 0.41 9.10 -17.68
C ILE A 267 0.05 8.55 -16.28
N TRP A 268 1.01 7.94 -15.58
CA TRP A 268 0.82 7.44 -14.23
C TRP A 268 0.40 8.54 -13.24
N ILE A 269 1.09 9.70 -13.24
CA ILE A 269 0.74 10.84 -12.38
C ILE A 269 -0.67 11.33 -12.71
N PHE A 270 -1.04 11.40 -14.00
CA PHE A 270 -2.39 11.77 -14.41
C PHE A 270 -3.44 10.77 -13.88
N SER A 271 -3.16 9.47 -13.94
CA SER A 271 -4.09 8.44 -13.44
C SER A 271 -4.42 8.60 -11.95
N MET A 272 -3.51 9.19 -11.16
CA MET A 272 -3.74 9.46 -9.73
C MET A 272 -4.79 10.55 -9.47
N THR A 273 -5.13 11.36 -10.47
CA THR A 273 -6.18 12.37 -10.35
C THR A 273 -7.58 11.80 -10.54
N LEU A 274 -7.69 10.59 -11.09
CA LEU A 274 -8.95 10.01 -11.51
C LEU A 274 -9.96 9.81 -10.36
N PRO A 275 -9.58 9.32 -9.17
CA PRO A 275 -10.52 9.23 -8.05
C PRO A 275 -11.14 10.58 -7.65
N TYR A 276 -10.36 11.67 -7.75
CA TYR A 276 -10.86 13.02 -7.46
C TYR A 276 -11.79 13.52 -8.55
N ILE A 277 -11.46 13.25 -9.82
CA ILE A 277 -12.33 13.58 -10.95
C ILE A 277 -13.68 12.87 -10.78
N GLN A 278 -13.69 11.60 -10.42
CA GLN A 278 -14.91 10.84 -10.16
C GLN A 278 -15.71 11.40 -8.97
N MET A 279 -15.06 11.81 -7.91
CA MET A 279 -15.71 12.39 -6.73
C MET A 279 -16.34 13.76 -7.05
N LEU A 280 -15.70 14.56 -7.91
CA LEU A 280 -16.16 15.92 -8.27
C LEU A 280 -17.07 15.96 -9.49
N ALA A 281 -17.07 14.92 -10.32
CA ALA A 281 -17.84 14.89 -11.57
C ALA A 281 -19.35 15.16 -11.39
N PRO A 282 -20.05 14.64 -10.34
CA PRO A 282 -21.46 14.96 -10.12
C PRO A 282 -21.70 16.45 -9.89
N ALA A 283 -20.80 17.15 -9.19
CA ALA A 283 -20.91 18.59 -8.97
C ALA A 283 -20.72 19.41 -10.26
N LEU A 284 -20.13 18.80 -11.29
CA LEU A 284 -19.93 19.39 -12.62
C LEU A 284 -21.02 18.98 -13.62
N GLY A 285 -22.13 18.39 -13.15
CA GLY A 285 -23.27 17.99 -13.96
C GLY A 285 -23.13 16.59 -14.61
N TYR A 286 -22.13 15.80 -14.23
CA TYR A 286 -22.04 14.42 -14.63
C TYR A 286 -22.90 13.54 -13.73
N GLU A 287 -24.08 13.14 -14.23
CA GLU A 287 -25.12 12.50 -13.40
C GLU A 287 -25.02 10.97 -13.35
N GLY A 288 -24.07 10.37 -14.03
CA GLY A 288 -23.98 8.96 -13.84
C GLY A 288 -23.40 8.11 -14.95
N ASN A 289 -23.61 6.84 -14.75
CA ASN A 289 -23.13 5.77 -15.56
C ASN A 289 -24.30 5.12 -16.30
N TYR A 290 -24.02 4.54 -17.43
CA TYR A 290 -24.91 3.55 -18.01
C TYR A 290 -24.55 2.18 -17.45
N GLY A 291 -25.44 1.64 -16.62
CA GLY A 291 -25.13 0.43 -15.85
C GLY A 291 -23.97 0.70 -14.87
N ASN A 292 -22.91 -0.10 -14.98
CA ASN A 292 -21.69 0.02 -14.19
C ASN A 292 -20.55 0.78 -14.88
N MET A 293 -20.80 1.37 -16.05
CA MET A 293 -19.80 2.09 -16.84
C MET A 293 -19.84 3.58 -16.55
N GLY A 294 -18.70 4.15 -16.20
CA GLY A 294 -18.53 5.54 -15.85
C GLY A 294 -17.56 6.31 -16.72
N ILE A 295 -17.20 7.48 -16.21
CA ILE A 295 -16.28 8.41 -16.86
C ILE A 295 -14.95 7.74 -17.22
N LEU A 296 -14.44 7.95 -18.43
CA LEU A 296 -13.18 7.41 -18.93
C LEU A 296 -13.08 5.86 -18.90
N GLY A 297 -14.22 5.18 -18.99
CA GLY A 297 -14.28 3.71 -18.98
C GLY A 297 -14.11 3.09 -17.61
N VAL A 298 -14.32 3.84 -16.55
CA VAL A 298 -14.36 3.32 -15.18
C VAL A 298 -15.57 2.40 -15.02
N CYS A 299 -15.38 1.28 -14.33
CA CYS A 299 -16.42 0.32 -13.99
C CYS A 299 -16.03 -0.42 -12.69
N ASP A 300 -16.93 -1.24 -12.15
CA ASP A 300 -16.74 -1.92 -10.87
C ASP A 300 -15.46 -2.78 -10.83
N TRP A 301 -15.13 -3.43 -11.95
CA TRP A 301 -13.90 -4.23 -12.07
C TRP A 301 -12.68 -3.44 -12.56
N ASN A 302 -12.84 -2.16 -12.90
CA ASN A 302 -11.75 -1.30 -13.39
C ASN A 302 -11.90 0.15 -12.91
N PRO A 303 -11.52 0.46 -11.67
CA PRO A 303 -11.69 1.79 -11.08
C PRO A 303 -10.82 2.88 -11.72
N TYR A 304 -9.85 2.52 -12.55
CA TYR A 304 -8.98 3.45 -13.27
C TYR A 304 -9.29 3.58 -14.77
N GLY A 305 -10.35 2.90 -15.26
CA GLY A 305 -10.79 2.98 -16.66
C GLY A 305 -9.64 2.76 -17.63
N MET A 306 -9.50 3.65 -18.61
CA MET A 306 -8.44 3.59 -19.64
C MET A 306 -7.01 3.67 -19.09
N PHE A 307 -6.82 4.09 -17.82
CA PHE A 307 -5.51 4.22 -17.19
C PHE A 307 -5.13 3.03 -16.30
N TYR A 308 -5.90 1.95 -16.28
CA TYR A 308 -5.69 0.79 -15.41
C TYR A 308 -4.26 0.26 -15.43
N ASN A 309 -3.68 0.09 -16.61
CA ASN A 309 -2.32 -0.45 -16.78
C ASN A 309 -1.20 0.52 -16.35
N PHE A 310 -1.52 1.78 -16.11
CA PHE A 310 -0.57 2.80 -15.67
C PHE A 310 -0.74 3.20 -14.20
N SER A 311 -1.82 2.76 -13.56
CA SER A 311 -2.17 3.18 -12.20
C SER A 311 -1.41 2.41 -11.12
N GLY A 312 -1.58 2.83 -9.87
CA GLY A 312 -1.13 2.12 -8.69
C GLY A 312 0.35 2.28 -8.34
N PHE A 313 0.84 1.35 -7.54
CA PHE A 313 2.16 1.46 -6.88
C PHE A 313 3.37 1.22 -7.78
N LEU A 314 3.17 0.57 -8.94
CA LEU A 314 4.25 0.33 -9.90
C LEU A 314 4.93 1.63 -10.33
N GLY A 315 4.16 2.69 -10.54
CA GLY A 315 4.69 3.99 -10.93
C GLY A 315 5.64 4.59 -9.90
N TYR A 316 5.40 4.38 -8.60
CA TYR A 316 6.35 4.78 -7.55
C TYR A 316 7.70 4.06 -7.67
N MET A 317 7.69 2.76 -8.00
CA MET A 317 8.93 2.00 -8.21
C MET A 317 9.70 2.52 -9.44
N VAL A 318 8.99 2.78 -10.54
CA VAL A 318 9.57 3.34 -11.77
C VAL A 318 10.11 4.75 -11.52
N LEU A 319 9.37 5.59 -10.77
CA LEU A 319 9.81 6.93 -10.40
C LEU A 319 11.10 6.89 -9.58
N ALA A 320 11.18 6.01 -8.60
CA ALA A 320 12.36 5.85 -7.75
C ALA A 320 13.57 5.39 -8.57
N HIS A 321 13.39 4.41 -9.47
CA HIS A 321 14.42 4.00 -10.41
C HIS A 321 14.85 5.17 -11.32
N TYR A 322 13.88 5.92 -11.86
CA TYR A 322 14.17 7.07 -12.71
C TYR A 322 14.99 8.15 -11.97
N LEU A 323 14.59 8.52 -10.75
CA LEU A 323 15.28 9.53 -9.94
C LEU A 323 16.68 9.07 -9.49
N THR A 324 16.89 7.78 -9.32
CA THR A 324 18.20 7.20 -8.98
C THR A 324 19.11 7.14 -10.21
N LYS A 325 18.58 6.73 -11.36
CA LYS A 325 19.32 6.65 -12.62
C LYS A 325 19.66 8.04 -13.21
N TYR A 326 18.75 9.00 -13.01
CA TYR A 326 18.86 10.37 -13.50
C TYR A 326 18.66 11.36 -12.35
N PRO A 327 19.64 11.52 -11.44
CA PRO A 327 19.53 12.39 -10.28
C PRO A 327 19.20 13.83 -10.68
N LEU A 328 18.37 14.49 -9.88
CA LEU A 328 18.02 15.90 -10.09
C LEU A 328 19.23 16.78 -9.80
N ALA A 329 19.70 17.50 -10.79
CA ALA A 329 20.82 18.46 -10.67
C ALA A 329 20.34 19.79 -10.04
N TRP A 330 19.58 19.72 -8.92
CA TRP A 330 19.07 20.89 -8.21
C TRP A 330 20.01 21.30 -7.09
N SER A 331 20.15 22.61 -6.84
CA SER A 331 20.75 23.09 -5.60
C SER A 331 19.86 22.75 -4.39
N TRP A 332 20.38 22.80 -3.18
CA TRP A 332 19.56 22.60 -1.98
C TRP A 332 18.45 23.67 -1.86
N LYS A 333 18.73 24.93 -2.20
CA LYS A 333 17.70 25.97 -2.24
C LYS A 333 16.56 25.59 -3.17
N LYS A 334 16.85 25.16 -4.41
CA LYS A 334 15.84 24.73 -5.38
C LYS A 334 15.12 23.46 -4.91
N THR A 335 15.82 22.52 -4.29
CA THR A 335 15.19 21.31 -3.76
C THR A 335 14.12 21.68 -2.72
N LEU A 336 14.49 22.46 -1.71
CA LEU A 336 13.57 22.85 -0.64
C LEU A 336 12.45 23.77 -1.14
N SER A 337 12.73 24.70 -2.06
CA SER A 337 11.69 25.58 -2.63
C SER A 337 10.61 24.84 -3.45
N ILE A 338 10.90 23.63 -3.91
CA ILE A 338 9.92 22.79 -4.62
C ILE A 338 9.29 21.77 -3.67
N THR A 339 10.12 21.06 -2.89
CA THR A 339 9.63 19.93 -2.09
C THR A 339 8.82 20.36 -0.87
N ILE A 340 9.16 21.49 -0.23
CA ILE A 340 8.38 21.99 0.91
C ILE A 340 6.96 22.38 0.48
N PRO A 341 6.74 23.24 -0.55
CA PRO A 341 5.39 23.50 -1.05
C PRO A 341 4.65 22.23 -1.49
N PHE A 342 5.30 21.29 -2.17
CA PHE A 342 4.67 20.02 -2.55
C PHE A 342 4.18 19.23 -1.34
N PHE A 343 5.01 19.14 -0.31
CA PHE A 343 4.62 18.47 0.93
C PHE A 343 3.45 19.18 1.62
N LEU A 344 3.52 20.50 1.75
CA LEU A 344 2.49 21.29 2.42
C LEU A 344 1.16 21.27 1.66
N ILE A 345 1.19 21.38 0.33
CA ILE A 345 -0.02 21.28 -0.52
C ILE A 345 -0.61 19.87 -0.40
N GLY A 346 0.22 18.84 -0.56
CA GLY A 346 -0.24 17.45 -0.42
C GLY A 346 -0.84 17.18 0.95
N PHE A 347 -0.19 17.63 2.02
CA PHE A 347 -0.70 17.51 3.38
C PHE A 347 -2.00 18.29 3.58
N ALA A 348 -2.08 19.53 3.11
CA ALA A 348 -3.26 20.35 3.24
C ALA A 348 -4.48 19.73 2.54
N VAL A 349 -4.29 19.23 1.32
CA VAL A 349 -5.35 18.52 0.60
C VAL A 349 -5.78 17.25 1.35
N THR A 350 -4.82 16.51 1.88
CA THR A 350 -5.09 15.28 2.64
C THR A 350 -5.85 15.57 3.93
N PHE A 351 -5.41 16.53 4.71
CA PHE A 351 -5.98 16.86 6.02
C PHE A 351 -7.29 17.62 5.91
N PHE A 352 -7.29 18.77 5.23
CA PHE A 352 -8.50 19.61 5.11
C PHE A 352 -9.53 18.94 4.19
N GLY A 353 -9.09 18.27 3.15
CA GLY A 353 -9.97 17.50 2.27
C GLY A 353 -10.72 16.42 3.03
N PHE A 354 -10.03 15.65 3.90
CA PHE A 354 -10.68 14.66 4.75
C PHE A 354 -11.74 15.29 5.67
N LEU A 355 -11.40 16.37 6.38
CA LEU A 355 -12.31 17.04 7.27
C LEU A 355 -13.52 17.66 6.53
N GLU A 356 -13.30 18.19 5.34
CA GLU A 356 -14.37 18.75 4.52
C GLU A 356 -15.29 17.66 3.97
N THR A 357 -14.71 16.58 3.46
CA THR A 357 -15.49 15.43 2.99
C THR A 357 -16.35 14.83 4.10
N GLN A 358 -15.83 14.77 5.34
CA GLN A 358 -16.60 14.32 6.50
C GLN A 358 -17.84 15.17 6.77
N LYS A 359 -17.81 16.48 6.51
CA LYS A 359 -18.99 17.34 6.68
C LYS A 359 -20.09 17.04 5.66
N HIS A 360 -19.68 16.74 4.41
CA HIS A 360 -20.62 16.47 3.32
C HIS A 360 -21.09 15.01 3.26
N PHE A 361 -20.25 14.08 3.72
CA PHE A 361 -20.49 12.64 3.70
C PHE A 361 -20.18 12.00 5.07
N PRO A 362 -20.96 12.34 6.12
CA PRO A 362 -20.68 11.89 7.49
C PRO A 362 -20.64 10.37 7.60
N GLY A 363 -19.50 9.82 8.08
CA GLY A 363 -19.34 8.39 8.28
C GLY A 363 -19.22 7.54 7.02
N GLN A 364 -19.26 8.14 5.82
CA GLN A 364 -19.05 7.42 4.56
C GLN A 364 -17.56 7.22 4.29
N TYR A 365 -16.99 6.20 4.92
CA TYR A 365 -15.55 5.94 4.89
C TYR A 365 -14.98 5.84 3.47
N SER A 366 -15.69 5.19 2.54
CA SER A 366 -15.27 5.07 1.14
C SER A 366 -15.06 6.42 0.43
N LYS A 367 -15.81 7.47 0.81
CA LYS A 367 -15.62 8.84 0.31
C LYS A 367 -14.46 9.54 1.01
N LEU A 368 -14.31 9.35 2.32
CA LEU A 368 -13.23 9.91 3.12
C LEU A 368 -11.88 9.35 2.71
N GLU A 369 -11.83 8.05 2.44
CA GLU A 369 -10.63 7.32 2.08
C GLU A 369 -9.99 7.81 0.78
N VAL A 370 -10.77 8.38 -0.17
CA VAL A 370 -10.23 8.97 -1.42
C VAL A 370 -9.13 9.99 -1.11
N LEU A 371 -9.29 10.79 -0.05
CA LEU A 371 -8.30 11.79 0.36
C LEU A 371 -7.06 11.17 1.01
N TRP A 372 -7.16 9.90 1.42
CA TRP A 372 -6.11 9.14 2.08
C TRP A 372 -5.50 8.05 1.20
N TYR A 373 -5.92 7.94 -0.06
CA TYR A 373 -5.36 6.95 -0.99
C TYR A 373 -3.86 7.13 -1.16
N PHE A 374 -3.13 6.05 -0.96
CA PHE A 374 -1.68 6.01 -1.14
C PHE A 374 -1.25 6.30 -2.59
N SER A 375 -2.12 6.03 -3.55
CA SER A 375 -1.96 6.35 -4.98
C SER A 375 -2.66 7.65 -5.38
N GLY A 376 -3.07 8.48 -4.43
CA GLY A 376 -3.63 9.81 -4.70
C GLY A 376 -2.55 10.86 -4.99
N ILE A 377 -2.89 11.87 -5.80
CA ILE A 377 -1.94 12.91 -6.23
C ILE A 377 -1.41 13.74 -5.04
N ASN A 378 -2.22 13.95 -4.01
CA ASN A 378 -1.82 14.64 -2.77
C ASN A 378 -0.74 13.86 -2.01
N VAL A 379 -0.93 12.54 -1.86
CA VAL A 379 0.04 11.66 -1.19
C VAL A 379 1.30 11.50 -2.05
N PHE A 380 1.17 11.48 -3.37
CA PHE A 380 2.31 11.55 -4.29
C PHE A 380 3.17 12.78 -4.05
N LEU A 381 2.59 13.97 -3.93
CA LEU A 381 3.34 15.21 -3.69
C LEU A 381 4.16 15.14 -2.41
N MET A 382 3.56 14.63 -1.31
CA MET A 382 4.25 14.42 -0.03
C MET A 382 5.37 13.38 -0.16
N THR A 383 5.10 12.26 -0.82
CA THR A 383 6.04 11.15 -1.03
C THR A 383 7.24 11.59 -1.85
N PHE A 384 7.01 12.29 -2.96
CA PHE A 384 8.05 12.85 -3.81
C PHE A 384 8.96 13.81 -3.03
N ALA A 385 8.37 14.65 -2.18
CA ALA A 385 9.10 15.60 -1.35
C ALA A 385 10.04 14.88 -0.37
N ILE A 386 9.51 13.91 0.41
CA ILE A 386 10.31 13.15 1.39
C ILE A 386 11.42 12.36 0.68
N PHE A 387 11.08 11.63 -0.38
CA PHE A 387 12.05 10.83 -1.11
C PHE A 387 13.17 11.68 -1.70
N THR A 388 12.82 12.82 -2.33
CA THR A 388 13.79 13.73 -2.94
C THR A 388 14.72 14.35 -1.91
N ILE A 389 14.22 14.76 -0.75
CA ILE A 389 15.03 15.30 0.35
C ILE A 389 15.97 14.21 0.88
N VAL A 390 15.41 13.05 1.29
CA VAL A 390 16.16 12.00 1.97
C VAL A 390 17.23 11.39 1.05
N SER A 391 16.93 11.19 -0.24
CA SER A 391 17.91 10.64 -1.20
C SER A 391 19.13 11.53 -1.42
N ARG A 392 19.06 12.80 -1.02
CA ARG A 392 20.15 13.77 -1.13
C ARG A 392 20.92 14.00 0.18
N LEU A 393 20.42 13.45 1.28
CA LEU A 393 21.09 13.54 2.57
C LEU A 393 22.38 12.70 2.56
N ARG A 394 23.46 13.27 3.08
CA ARG A 394 24.74 12.57 3.28
C ARG A 394 24.70 11.80 4.61
N ILE A 395 23.95 10.70 4.65
CA ILE A 395 23.80 9.87 5.84
C ILE A 395 25.01 8.94 5.95
N LYS A 396 25.68 8.92 7.09
CA LYS A 396 26.77 8.00 7.36
C LYS A 396 26.24 6.59 7.62
N ALA A 397 26.79 5.61 6.89
CA ALA A 397 26.46 4.20 7.10
C ALA A 397 27.09 3.71 8.41
N GLY A 398 26.28 3.61 9.47
CA GLY A 398 26.70 3.07 10.76
C GLY A 398 26.16 1.66 11.02
N PRO A 399 26.78 0.89 11.94
CA PRO A 399 26.30 -0.45 12.27
C PRO A 399 24.90 -0.44 12.90
N VAL A 400 24.57 0.58 13.68
CA VAL A 400 23.25 0.75 14.31
C VAL A 400 22.19 0.96 13.26
N LEU A 401 22.40 1.90 12.31
CA LEU A 401 21.45 2.17 11.22
C LEU A 401 21.13 0.88 10.43
N ARG A 402 22.16 0.11 10.08
CA ARG A 402 22.00 -1.16 9.35
C ARG A 402 21.23 -2.21 10.16
N LYS A 403 21.55 -2.35 11.46
CA LYS A 403 20.84 -3.31 12.33
C LYS A 403 19.37 -2.95 12.47
N VAL A 404 19.05 -1.70 12.73
CA VAL A 404 17.65 -1.24 12.84
C VAL A 404 16.91 -1.37 11.51
N ALA A 405 17.53 -0.97 10.40
CA ALA A 405 16.92 -1.13 9.07
C ALA A 405 16.65 -2.59 8.70
N ALA A 406 17.47 -3.53 9.17
CA ALA A 406 17.25 -4.96 8.96
C ALA A 406 16.02 -5.49 9.71
N LEU A 407 15.60 -4.87 10.81
CA LEU A 407 14.44 -5.29 11.60
C LEU A 407 13.11 -4.78 11.02
N THR A 408 13.13 -3.75 10.17
CA THR A 408 11.91 -3.02 9.75
C THR A 408 10.85 -3.89 9.09
N PHE A 409 11.22 -4.93 8.34
CA PHE A 409 10.24 -5.81 7.73
C PHE A 409 9.51 -6.68 8.78
N GLY A 410 10.24 -7.24 9.74
CA GLY A 410 9.63 -7.95 10.86
C GLY A 410 8.75 -7.04 11.73
N VAL A 411 9.24 -5.82 12.04
CA VAL A 411 8.44 -4.80 12.75
C VAL A 411 7.15 -4.50 11.99
N TYR A 412 7.25 -4.30 10.67
CA TYR A 412 6.07 -4.09 9.83
C TYR A 412 5.06 -5.23 9.96
N LEU A 413 5.49 -6.47 10.05
CA LEU A 413 4.58 -7.62 10.09
C LEU A 413 3.85 -7.79 11.43
N CYS A 414 4.48 -7.39 12.56
CA CYS A 414 3.92 -7.59 13.90
C CYS A 414 3.38 -6.34 14.60
N HIS A 415 3.68 -5.14 14.09
CA HIS A 415 3.41 -3.88 14.81
C HIS A 415 1.95 -3.68 15.20
N PHE A 416 1.02 -4.18 14.40
CA PHE A 416 -0.41 -3.91 14.61
C PHE A 416 -0.91 -4.47 15.95
N PHE A 417 -0.46 -5.67 16.32
CA PHE A 417 -0.68 -6.22 17.65
C PHE A 417 -0.11 -5.31 18.75
N PHE A 418 1.11 -4.79 18.57
CA PHE A 418 1.73 -3.92 19.56
C PHE A 418 1.15 -2.50 19.58
N VAL A 419 0.49 -2.05 18.52
CA VAL A 419 -0.33 -0.83 18.55
C VAL A 419 -1.48 -1.01 19.53
N GLN A 420 -2.19 -2.14 19.48
CA GLN A 420 -3.25 -2.46 20.45
C GLN A 420 -2.69 -2.56 21.90
N CYS A 421 -1.60 -3.31 22.09
CA CYS A 421 -0.97 -3.39 23.41
C CYS A 421 -0.54 -2.01 23.94
N SER A 422 -0.04 -1.13 23.08
CA SER A 422 0.37 0.23 23.49
C SER A 422 -0.82 1.11 23.85
N TYR A 423 -1.95 0.97 23.16
CA TYR A 423 -3.19 1.66 23.48
C TYR A 423 -3.68 1.27 24.88
N ASP A 424 -3.76 -0.03 25.17
CA ASP A 424 -4.21 -0.56 26.45
C ASP A 424 -3.24 -0.20 27.58
N PHE A 425 -1.94 -0.31 27.33
CA PHE A 425 -0.91 0.04 28.32
C PHE A 425 -0.97 1.52 28.72
N VAL A 426 -1.11 2.44 27.74
CA VAL A 426 -1.22 3.89 28.02
C VAL A 426 -2.48 4.18 28.86
N ASN A 427 -3.59 3.47 28.59
CA ASN A 427 -4.80 3.59 29.40
C ASN A 427 -4.62 3.00 30.80
N PHE A 428 -3.99 1.84 30.92
CA PHE A 428 -3.74 1.15 32.18
C PHE A 428 -2.89 1.97 33.16
N ILE A 429 -1.86 2.67 32.70
CA ILE A 429 -1.01 3.52 33.53
C ILE A 429 -1.64 4.89 33.86
N GLY A 430 -2.93 5.08 33.59
CA GLY A 430 -3.66 6.30 33.92
C GLY A 430 -3.49 7.46 32.92
N LEU A 431 -2.81 7.25 31.80
CA LEU A 431 -2.61 8.26 30.75
C LEU A 431 -3.70 8.23 29.66
N GLY A 432 -4.81 7.51 29.93
CA GLY A 432 -5.95 7.40 29.00
C GLY A 432 -6.59 8.74 28.64
N GLY A 433 -6.60 9.71 29.55
CA GLY A 433 -7.13 11.06 29.35
C GLY A 433 -6.24 12.01 28.55
N LEU A 434 -5.04 11.60 28.13
CA LEU A 434 -4.18 12.42 27.28
C LEU A 434 -4.88 12.74 25.94
N PRO A 435 -4.76 14.01 25.45
CA PRO A 435 -5.21 14.35 24.11
C PRO A 435 -4.56 13.45 23.05
N SER A 436 -5.33 13.05 22.03
CA SER A 436 -4.81 12.18 20.95
C SER A 436 -3.62 12.80 20.22
N ALA A 437 -3.48 14.13 20.22
CA ALA A 437 -2.31 14.83 19.68
C ALA A 437 -0.99 14.35 20.30
N VAL A 438 -0.98 13.97 21.59
CA VAL A 438 0.19 13.46 22.33
C VAL A 438 0.14 11.94 22.46
N LYS A 439 -1.05 11.38 22.67
CA LYS A 439 -1.24 9.96 22.89
C LYS A 439 -0.83 9.12 21.67
N ILE A 440 -1.19 9.57 20.47
CA ILE A 440 -0.84 8.87 19.22
C ILE A 440 0.68 8.72 19.01
N PRO A 441 1.50 9.78 19.05
CA PRO A 441 2.95 9.62 18.92
C PRO A 441 3.58 8.83 20.09
N LEU A 442 3.06 8.95 21.31
CA LEU A 442 3.50 8.14 22.44
C LEU A 442 3.27 6.64 22.18
N MET A 443 2.07 6.26 21.77
CA MET A 443 1.74 4.89 21.38
C MET A 443 2.65 4.39 20.25
N ALA A 444 2.90 5.22 19.23
CA ALA A 444 3.76 4.87 18.10
C ALA A 444 5.22 4.59 18.54
N CYS A 445 5.76 5.38 19.45
CA CYS A 445 7.09 5.14 20.01
C CYS A 445 7.13 3.82 20.80
N LEU A 446 6.14 3.57 21.65
CA LEU A 446 6.03 2.34 22.45
C LEU A 446 5.87 1.11 21.53
N ALA A 447 4.91 1.13 20.62
CA ALA A 447 4.66 0.03 19.69
C ALA A 447 5.88 -0.27 18.83
N SER A 448 6.56 0.77 18.31
CA SER A 448 7.79 0.61 17.54
C SER A 448 8.92 0.00 18.34
N ALA A 449 9.12 0.45 19.59
CA ALA A 449 10.18 -0.05 20.46
C ALA A 449 9.95 -1.52 20.83
N VAL A 450 8.72 -1.89 21.24
CA VAL A 450 8.38 -3.26 21.64
C VAL A 450 8.42 -4.20 20.44
N SER A 451 7.88 -3.80 19.30
CA SER A 451 7.96 -4.57 18.04
C SER A 451 9.41 -4.80 17.62
N ALA A 452 10.26 -3.76 17.69
CA ALA A 452 11.67 -3.86 17.34
C ALA A 452 12.43 -4.79 18.32
N ALA A 453 12.13 -4.71 19.60
CA ALA A 453 12.71 -5.59 20.62
C ALA A 453 12.34 -7.06 20.39
N LEU A 454 11.06 -7.35 20.13
CA LEU A 454 10.61 -8.71 19.80
C LEU A 454 11.31 -9.24 18.54
N VAL A 455 11.28 -8.47 17.45
CA VAL A 455 11.90 -8.89 16.19
C VAL A 455 13.40 -9.07 16.35
N TRP A 456 14.07 -8.21 17.13
CA TRP A 456 15.49 -8.38 17.47
C TRP A 456 15.73 -9.69 18.22
N LEU A 457 14.97 -10.00 19.26
CA LEU A 457 15.07 -11.26 20.02
C LEU A 457 14.87 -12.48 19.11
N LEU A 458 13.82 -12.48 18.31
CA LEU A 458 13.54 -13.55 17.35
C LEU A 458 14.63 -13.67 16.27
N SER A 459 15.31 -12.59 15.94
CA SER A 459 16.40 -12.58 14.94
C SER A 459 17.71 -13.21 15.45
N LEU A 460 17.86 -13.41 16.77
CA LEU A 460 19.03 -14.07 17.35
C LEU A 460 19.10 -15.54 16.96
N ASN A 461 17.96 -16.21 16.77
CA ASN A 461 17.92 -17.58 16.27
C ASN A 461 17.85 -17.58 14.74
N ARG A 462 18.70 -18.37 14.07
CA ARG A 462 18.78 -18.44 12.60
C ARG A 462 17.50 -18.99 11.94
N TRP A 463 16.76 -19.83 12.63
CA TRP A 463 15.52 -20.42 12.10
C TRP A 463 14.38 -19.40 12.12
N THR A 464 14.12 -18.80 13.27
CA THR A 464 13.09 -17.78 13.40
C THR A 464 13.38 -16.58 12.51
N ARG A 465 14.65 -16.13 12.41
CA ARG A 465 15.04 -15.03 11.54
C ARG A 465 14.63 -15.24 10.07
N LYS A 466 14.76 -16.46 9.53
CA LYS A 466 14.36 -16.78 8.15
C LYS A 466 12.84 -16.79 7.96
N SER A 467 12.09 -17.08 9.02
CA SER A 467 10.64 -17.23 8.98
C SER A 467 9.87 -15.93 9.27
N ILE A 468 10.53 -14.92 9.87
CA ILE A 468 9.88 -13.69 10.34
C ILE A 468 10.40 -12.41 9.70
N MET A 469 11.51 -12.48 8.93
CA MET A 469 12.22 -11.34 8.29
C MET A 469 12.56 -11.71 6.83
#